data_a3d867d88c8aa2817d879a8d8a98bc56
#
_entry.id   a3d867d88c8aa2817d879a8d8a98bc56
#
_cell.length_a   1.000
_cell.length_b   1.000
_cell.length_c   1.000
_cell.angle_alpha   90.00
_cell.angle_beta   90.00
_cell.angle_gamma   90.00
#
_symmetry.space_group_name_H-M   'P 1'
#
loop_
_entity.id
_entity.type
_entity.pdbx_description
1 polymer ?
#
loop_
_entity_poly.entity_id
_entity_poly.type
_entity_poly.pdbx_seq_one_letter_code
_entity_poly.pdbx_strand_id
1 'polypeptide(L)'
;MRKIGPRPCPECGEIVAEEPISRRGFLRAAGAGAAALAMSRVPGALAQESKPAERTAEDLIRELYTGITEDQKKAVVLPIEAPDRMKYFNAALGKKIGEAYTKPQQELLGRILKALSSGDDGWRQISRGGTWDASKAFENCGANLFGDVKGKFTWVFSGHHLTLRCDGDTEDGVAFGGPLYYGHSPNGYSERNLFNYQTKSALAVFDSLSKEQRDQAVPFEDPAEGLESVKFRCTCDSMPGIPFQQLSKESKALVETVMRDLLSPYRKGDADEVLQVIKKTGGMEAMSMMFYKDKDAKASQPWSFWRLEGPGFVWNFRVLPHVHTYVNISSKV
;
A
#
# COMPACT_ATOMS: atom_id res chain seq x y z
N MET A 1 5.83 -36.75 -15.02
CA MET A 1 5.94 -35.39 -14.44
C MET A 1 4.74 -34.57 -14.89
N ARG A 2 3.78 -34.28 -14.02
CA ARG A 2 2.70 -33.36 -14.34
C ARG A 2 3.27 -31.93 -14.30
N LYS A 3 3.15 -31.18 -15.40
CA LYS A 3 3.44 -29.75 -15.42
C LYS A 3 2.41 -29.09 -14.51
N ILE A 4 2.86 -28.60 -13.35
CA ILE A 4 2.02 -27.78 -12.46
C ILE A 4 1.91 -26.44 -13.16
N GLY A 5 0.73 -26.12 -13.68
CA GLY A 5 0.45 -24.79 -14.24
C GLY A 5 0.40 -23.72 -13.16
N PRO A 6 0.44 -22.42 -13.53
CA PRO A 6 0.32 -21.33 -12.58
C PRO A 6 -1.01 -21.46 -11.82
N ARG A 7 -0.94 -21.33 -10.48
CA ARG A 7 -2.14 -21.40 -9.63
C ARG A 7 -2.89 -20.08 -9.64
N PRO A 8 -4.22 -20.09 -9.65
CA PRO A 8 -5.00 -18.89 -9.44
C PRO A 8 -4.80 -18.38 -8.00
N CYS A 9 -4.82 -17.06 -7.81
CA CYS A 9 -4.90 -16.49 -6.50
C CYS A 9 -6.22 -16.88 -5.83
N PRO A 10 -6.23 -17.41 -4.59
CA PRO A 10 -7.44 -17.85 -3.92
C PRO A 10 -8.49 -16.74 -3.76
N GLU A 11 -8.07 -15.49 -3.68
CA GLU A 11 -8.93 -14.34 -3.38
C GLU A 11 -9.43 -13.59 -4.61
N CYS A 12 -8.65 -13.54 -5.70
CA CYS A 12 -9.03 -12.81 -6.90
C CYS A 12 -9.19 -13.68 -8.14
N GLY A 13 -8.86 -14.97 -8.08
CA GLY A 13 -8.97 -15.91 -9.20
C GLY A 13 -7.98 -15.61 -10.37
N GLU A 14 -7.09 -14.66 -10.19
CA GLU A 14 -6.12 -14.28 -11.23
C GLU A 14 -5.09 -15.37 -11.47
N ILE A 15 -4.92 -15.74 -12.74
CA ILE A 15 -3.84 -16.62 -13.19
C ILE A 15 -2.71 -15.76 -13.72
N VAL A 16 -1.59 -15.74 -13.03
CA VAL A 16 -0.41 -14.99 -13.49
C VAL A 16 0.34 -15.84 -14.51
N ALA A 17 0.18 -15.51 -15.80
CA ALA A 17 0.98 -16.10 -16.86
C ALA A 17 2.40 -15.46 -16.85
N GLU A 18 3.44 -16.26 -16.67
CA GLU A 18 4.82 -15.84 -16.93
C GLU A 18 5.02 -15.77 -18.45
N GLU A 19 4.96 -14.58 -19.06
CA GLU A 19 5.37 -14.40 -20.44
C GLU A 19 6.92 -14.39 -20.54
N PRO A 20 7.51 -15.12 -21.50
CA PRO A 20 8.95 -15.11 -21.70
C PRO A 20 9.44 -13.74 -22.20
N ILE A 21 10.46 -13.19 -21.55
CA ILE A 21 11.08 -11.90 -21.90
C ILE A 21 11.68 -11.99 -23.30
N SER A 22 11.12 -11.25 -24.25
CA SER A 22 11.70 -11.08 -25.58
C SER A 22 12.92 -10.17 -25.50
N ARG A 23 14.06 -10.62 -26.05
CA ARG A 23 15.34 -9.87 -26.10
C ARG A 23 15.23 -8.50 -26.82
N ARG A 24 14.18 -8.22 -27.56
CA ARG A 24 13.94 -6.93 -28.24
C ARG A 24 13.35 -5.84 -27.33
N GLY A 25 12.77 -6.18 -26.18
CA GLY A 25 12.25 -5.21 -25.19
C GLY A 25 13.36 -4.54 -24.38
N PHE A 26 14.47 -5.20 -24.16
CA PHE A 26 15.56 -4.70 -23.33
C PHE A 26 16.36 -3.55 -23.96
N LEU A 27 16.47 -3.50 -25.29
CA LEU A 27 17.30 -2.50 -25.99
C LEU A 27 16.62 -1.14 -26.23
N ARG A 28 15.33 -0.99 -25.92
CA ARG A 28 14.60 0.31 -26.06
C ARG A 28 14.62 1.18 -24.82
N ALA A 29 15.01 0.65 -23.66
CA ALA A 29 15.04 1.39 -22.40
C ALA A 29 16.38 2.07 -22.09
N ALA A 30 17.44 1.82 -22.87
CA ALA A 30 18.79 2.29 -22.58
C ALA A 30 19.26 3.53 -23.37
N GLY A 31 18.36 4.21 -24.08
CA GLY A 31 18.75 5.24 -25.03
C GLY A 31 18.03 6.58 -24.90
N ALA A 32 18.02 7.23 -23.71
CA ALA A 32 17.66 8.64 -23.63
C ALA A 32 18.22 9.27 -22.36
N GLY A 33 19.44 9.76 -22.44
CA GLY A 33 20.03 10.49 -21.30
C GLY A 33 21.44 11.00 -21.61
N ALA A 34 21.58 12.01 -22.45
CA ALA A 34 22.73 12.94 -22.40
C ALA A 34 22.53 14.11 -23.39
N ALA A 35 22.45 15.31 -22.86
CA ALA A 35 22.79 16.63 -23.39
C ALA A 35 21.78 17.66 -22.85
N ALA A 36 22.11 18.80 -22.31
CA ALA A 36 23.27 19.65 -22.41
C ALA A 36 23.29 20.66 -21.27
N LEU A 37 24.46 20.92 -20.75
CA LEU A 37 24.80 22.13 -20.00
C LEU A 37 25.14 23.24 -20.98
N ALA A 38 24.50 24.40 -20.86
CA ALA A 38 25.10 25.66 -21.26
C ALA A 38 24.48 26.85 -20.51
N MET A 39 25.35 27.67 -19.95
CA MET A 39 25.11 28.86 -19.13
C MET A 39 24.49 30.02 -19.89
N SER A 40 23.69 30.83 -19.20
CA SER A 40 23.89 32.29 -19.25
C SER A 40 23.23 32.98 -18.05
N ARG A 41 24.03 33.75 -17.32
CA ARG A 41 23.59 34.62 -16.25
C ARG A 41 23.02 35.91 -16.86
N VAL A 42 21.82 36.29 -16.44
CA VAL A 42 21.32 37.65 -16.51
C VAL A 42 20.67 37.98 -15.17
N PRO A 43 21.06 39.06 -14.48
CA PRO A 43 20.42 39.49 -13.25
C PRO A 43 19.21 40.36 -13.59
N GLY A 44 18.05 39.81 -13.45
CA GLY A 44 16.78 40.53 -13.48
C GLY A 44 15.94 39.96 -12.34
N ALA A 45 15.74 40.75 -11.30
CA ALA A 45 14.81 40.45 -10.23
C ALA A 45 13.39 40.44 -10.82
N LEU A 46 12.98 39.29 -11.38
CA LEU A 46 11.59 39.01 -11.64
C LEU A 46 11.00 38.53 -10.31
N ALA A 47 9.94 39.21 -9.87
CA ALA A 47 9.12 38.77 -8.76
C ALA A 47 8.77 37.30 -9.02
N GLN A 48 9.26 36.42 -8.16
CA GLN A 48 8.92 35.00 -8.19
C GLN A 48 7.44 34.94 -7.79
N GLU A 49 6.56 34.82 -8.80
CA GLU A 49 5.17 34.50 -8.53
C GLU A 49 5.18 33.25 -7.65
N SER A 50 4.77 33.38 -6.41
CA SER A 50 4.62 32.26 -5.48
C SER A 50 3.63 31.27 -6.14
N LYS A 51 4.13 30.08 -6.52
CA LYS A 51 3.29 29.01 -7.00
C LYS A 51 2.13 28.85 -6.02
N PRO A 52 0.86 28.85 -6.46
CA PRO A 52 -0.27 28.64 -5.55
C PRO A 52 0.00 27.45 -4.68
N ALA A 53 -0.25 27.54 -3.38
CA ALA A 53 -0.09 26.41 -2.46
C ALA A 53 -0.86 25.22 -3.01
N GLU A 54 -0.20 24.07 -3.13
CA GLU A 54 -0.80 22.86 -3.63
C GLU A 54 -1.92 22.44 -2.67
N ARG A 55 -3.14 22.23 -3.20
CA ARG A 55 -4.32 21.91 -2.37
C ARG A 55 -4.16 20.53 -1.77
N THR A 56 -4.51 20.38 -0.49
CA THR A 56 -4.44 19.13 0.22
C THR A 56 -5.48 18.12 -0.30
N ALA A 57 -5.28 16.84 -0.06
CA ALA A 57 -6.27 15.81 -0.40
C ALA A 57 -7.61 16.06 0.30
N GLU A 58 -7.57 16.51 1.55
CA GLU A 58 -8.72 16.85 2.38
C GLU A 58 -9.55 18.00 1.78
N ASP A 59 -8.88 19.04 1.26
CA ASP A 59 -9.57 20.14 0.60
C ASP A 59 -10.26 19.70 -0.70
N LEU A 60 -9.60 18.82 -1.44
CA LEU A 60 -10.17 18.23 -2.66
C LEU A 60 -11.34 17.29 -2.35
N ILE A 61 -11.29 16.54 -1.25
CA ILE A 61 -12.40 15.69 -0.77
C ILE A 61 -13.60 16.58 -0.36
N ARG A 62 -13.38 17.69 0.35
CA ARG A 62 -14.43 18.64 0.69
C ARG A 62 -15.06 19.30 -0.54
N GLU A 63 -14.23 19.64 -1.55
CA GLU A 63 -14.73 20.14 -2.84
C GLU A 63 -15.61 19.11 -3.52
N LEU A 64 -15.15 17.84 -3.61
CA LEU A 64 -15.94 16.76 -4.19
C LEU A 64 -17.28 16.60 -3.49
N TYR A 65 -17.30 16.54 -2.15
CA TYR A 65 -18.51 16.40 -1.37
C TYR A 65 -19.51 17.55 -1.58
N THR A 66 -19.01 18.76 -1.74
CA THR A 66 -19.83 19.95 -2.02
C THR A 66 -20.38 19.93 -3.45
N GLY A 67 -19.63 19.38 -4.39
CA GLY A 67 -19.95 19.33 -5.82
C GLY A 67 -20.82 18.15 -6.27
N ILE A 68 -21.11 17.17 -5.40
CA ILE A 68 -21.99 16.04 -5.71
C ILE A 68 -23.44 16.33 -5.32
N THR A 69 -24.39 15.82 -6.13
CA THR A 69 -25.83 15.96 -5.91
C THR A 69 -26.30 15.10 -4.72
N GLU A 70 -27.52 15.39 -4.19
CA GLU A 70 -28.10 14.58 -3.12
C GLU A 70 -28.31 13.12 -3.52
N ASP A 71 -28.62 12.83 -4.79
CA ASP A 71 -28.75 11.45 -5.26
C ASP A 71 -27.38 10.74 -5.38
N GLN A 72 -26.33 11.47 -5.73
CA GLN A 72 -24.97 10.97 -5.65
C GLN A 72 -24.57 10.69 -4.18
N LYS A 73 -24.86 11.62 -3.26
CA LYS A 73 -24.59 11.42 -1.82
C LYS A 73 -25.27 10.15 -1.28
N LYS A 74 -26.53 9.92 -1.60
CA LYS A 74 -27.23 8.65 -1.23
C LYS A 74 -26.51 7.41 -1.73
N ALA A 75 -25.77 7.50 -2.84
CA ALA A 75 -25.10 6.37 -3.44
C ALA A 75 -23.66 6.15 -2.93
N VAL A 76 -22.95 7.22 -2.51
CA VAL A 76 -21.52 7.17 -2.23
C VAL A 76 -21.13 7.66 -0.83
N VAL A 77 -22.07 8.19 -0.05
CA VAL A 77 -21.84 8.60 1.33
C VAL A 77 -22.52 7.62 2.28
N LEU A 78 -21.76 7.12 3.24
CA LEU A 78 -22.15 6.09 4.19
C LEU A 78 -22.04 6.66 5.62
N PRO A 79 -22.82 6.14 6.60
CA PRO A 79 -22.63 6.51 8.00
C PRO A 79 -21.20 6.23 8.47
N ILE A 80 -20.68 7.08 9.38
CA ILE A 80 -19.34 6.91 9.94
C ILE A 80 -19.19 5.60 10.73
N GLU A 81 -20.30 5.12 11.30
CA GLU A 81 -20.36 3.88 12.07
C GLU A 81 -20.55 2.64 11.21
N ALA A 82 -20.69 2.80 9.88
CA ALA A 82 -20.87 1.65 8.99
C ALA A 82 -19.69 0.67 9.13
N PRO A 83 -19.93 -0.64 9.29
CA PRO A 83 -18.88 -1.62 9.54
C PRO A 83 -17.90 -1.74 8.37
N ASP A 84 -18.31 -1.37 7.18
CA ASP A 84 -17.46 -1.37 5.98
C ASP A 84 -16.35 -0.31 6.05
N ARG A 85 -16.48 0.71 6.90
CA ARG A 85 -15.43 1.71 7.08
C ARG A 85 -14.09 1.10 7.48
N MET A 86 -14.09 0.07 8.30
CA MET A 86 -12.86 -0.57 8.82
C MET A 86 -12.46 -1.84 8.03
N LYS A 87 -13.10 -2.11 6.88
CA LYS A 87 -12.74 -3.23 6.01
C LYS A 87 -11.82 -2.77 4.88
N TYR A 88 -10.95 -3.62 4.39
CA TYR A 88 -10.31 -3.43 3.09
C TYR A 88 -11.13 -4.09 1.99
N PHE A 89 -10.92 -3.68 0.75
CA PHE A 89 -11.65 -4.14 -0.43
C PHE A 89 -10.68 -4.53 -1.55
N ASN A 90 -10.97 -5.62 -2.22
CA ASN A 90 -10.27 -6.05 -3.44
C ASN A 90 -11.14 -5.88 -4.69
N ALA A 91 -12.11 -4.97 -4.63
CA ALA A 91 -13.00 -4.57 -5.71
C ALA A 91 -13.59 -3.20 -5.39
N ALA A 92 -14.34 -2.62 -6.32
CA ALA A 92 -15.09 -1.38 -6.06
C ALA A 92 -16.10 -1.56 -4.91
N LEU A 93 -16.03 -0.71 -3.90
CA LEU A 93 -17.08 -0.59 -2.88
C LEU A 93 -18.26 0.17 -3.49
N GLY A 94 -19.45 -0.43 -3.45
CA GLY A 94 -20.67 0.19 -3.96
C GLY A 94 -20.65 0.45 -5.47
N LYS A 95 -21.11 1.64 -5.89
CA LYS A 95 -21.13 2.03 -7.30
C LYS A 95 -19.73 2.36 -7.81
N LYS A 96 -19.48 1.98 -9.07
CA LYS A 96 -18.24 2.35 -9.75
C LYS A 96 -18.17 3.85 -10.01
N ILE A 97 -16.95 4.37 -10.08
CA ILE A 97 -16.68 5.78 -10.36
C ILE A 97 -17.37 6.25 -11.65
N GLY A 98 -17.29 5.43 -12.73
CA GLY A 98 -17.94 5.74 -14.00
C GLY A 98 -19.47 5.81 -13.95
N GLU A 99 -20.09 5.18 -12.94
CA GLU A 99 -21.54 5.16 -12.73
C GLU A 99 -22.01 6.25 -11.77
N ALA A 100 -21.17 6.60 -10.78
CA ALA A 100 -21.53 7.51 -9.71
C ALA A 100 -21.13 8.96 -9.94
N TYR A 101 -20.08 9.21 -10.74
CA TYR A 101 -19.44 10.52 -10.86
C TYR A 101 -19.38 11.02 -12.30
N THR A 102 -19.64 12.31 -12.48
CA THR A 102 -19.43 13.01 -13.77
C THR A 102 -17.94 13.10 -14.12
N LYS A 103 -17.60 13.35 -15.39
CA LYS A 103 -16.20 13.46 -15.82
C LYS A 103 -15.39 14.49 -15.02
N PRO A 104 -15.86 15.74 -14.75
CA PRO A 104 -15.13 16.67 -13.89
C PRO A 104 -14.91 16.13 -12.45
N GLN A 105 -15.89 15.41 -11.89
CA GLN A 105 -15.75 14.79 -10.57
C GLN A 105 -14.74 13.63 -10.59
N GLN A 106 -14.67 12.87 -11.70
CA GLN A 106 -13.66 11.83 -11.90
C GLN A 106 -12.23 12.41 -11.96
N GLU A 107 -12.06 13.55 -12.63
CA GLU A 107 -10.78 14.27 -12.65
C GLU A 107 -10.39 14.75 -11.24
N LEU A 108 -11.37 15.23 -10.47
CA LEU A 108 -11.16 15.63 -9.07
C LEU A 108 -10.73 14.42 -8.19
N LEU A 109 -11.36 13.26 -8.38
CA LEU A 109 -10.97 12.02 -7.72
C LEU A 109 -9.52 11.63 -8.05
N GLY A 110 -9.10 11.77 -9.31
CA GLY A 110 -7.71 11.56 -9.73
C GLY A 110 -6.73 12.52 -9.02
N ARG A 111 -7.13 13.78 -8.83
CA ARG A 111 -6.34 14.78 -8.08
C ARG A 111 -6.26 14.42 -6.59
N ILE A 112 -7.33 13.92 -5.98
CA ILE A 112 -7.31 13.44 -4.59
C ILE A 112 -6.27 12.33 -4.43
N LEU A 113 -6.30 11.32 -5.30
CA LEU A 113 -5.34 10.22 -5.25
C LEU A 113 -3.89 10.68 -5.45
N LYS A 114 -3.65 11.63 -6.36
CA LYS A 114 -2.32 12.22 -6.54
C LYS A 114 -1.85 12.96 -5.29
N ALA A 115 -2.74 13.71 -4.64
CA ALA A 115 -2.42 14.43 -3.41
C ALA A 115 -2.10 13.49 -2.21
N LEU A 116 -2.60 12.25 -2.25
CA LEU A 116 -2.27 11.19 -1.27
C LEU A 116 -0.98 10.43 -1.61
N SER A 117 -0.42 10.64 -2.80
CA SER A 117 0.78 9.95 -3.29
C SER A 117 2.05 10.70 -2.95
N SER A 118 3.18 10.02 -2.86
CA SER A 118 4.51 10.61 -2.73
C SER A 118 5.10 11.04 -4.09
N GLY A 119 4.40 11.88 -4.84
CA GLY A 119 4.83 12.32 -6.17
C GLY A 119 4.58 11.25 -7.26
N ASP A 120 5.34 11.33 -8.37
CA ASP A 120 5.08 10.52 -9.57
C ASP A 120 5.32 9.02 -9.34
N ASP A 121 6.33 8.64 -8.56
CA ASP A 121 6.58 7.23 -8.25
C ASP A 121 5.49 6.64 -7.36
N GLY A 122 5.05 7.35 -6.32
CA GLY A 122 3.92 6.94 -5.50
C GLY A 122 2.63 6.84 -6.33
N TRP A 123 2.37 7.82 -7.19
CA TRP A 123 1.25 7.80 -8.12
C TRP A 123 1.30 6.57 -9.06
N ARG A 124 2.48 6.28 -9.63
CA ARG A 124 2.69 5.11 -10.49
C ARG A 124 2.36 3.81 -9.75
N GLN A 125 2.75 3.70 -8.49
CA GLN A 125 2.46 2.54 -7.65
C GLN A 125 0.96 2.45 -7.32
N ILE A 126 0.33 3.54 -6.89
CA ILE A 126 -1.10 3.59 -6.54
C ILE A 126 -1.99 3.29 -7.76
N SER A 127 -1.65 3.83 -8.92
CA SER A 127 -2.42 3.62 -10.16
C SER A 127 -2.05 2.34 -10.91
N ARG A 128 -1.03 1.60 -10.48
CA ARG A 128 -0.43 0.47 -11.22
C ARG A 128 0.06 0.88 -12.61
N GLY A 129 0.70 2.06 -12.69
CA GLY A 129 1.11 2.64 -13.97
C GLY A 129 -0.07 3.01 -14.87
N GLY A 130 -1.24 3.26 -14.31
CA GLY A 130 -2.48 3.58 -15.03
C GLY A 130 -3.29 2.36 -15.48
N THR A 131 -2.85 1.13 -15.18
CA THR A 131 -3.56 -0.09 -15.60
C THR A 131 -4.68 -0.50 -14.65
N TRP A 132 -4.60 -0.10 -13.36
CA TRP A 132 -5.57 -0.44 -12.31
C TRP A 132 -5.78 -1.95 -12.12
N ASP A 133 -4.78 -2.76 -12.48
CA ASP A 133 -4.82 -4.23 -12.46
C ASP A 133 -6.12 -4.80 -13.08
N ALA A 134 -6.77 -5.78 -12.45
CA ALA A 134 -8.00 -6.37 -13.00
C ALA A 134 -9.22 -5.45 -12.94
N SER A 135 -9.17 -4.28 -12.30
CA SER A 135 -10.17 -3.23 -12.52
C SER A 135 -10.11 -2.68 -13.96
N LYS A 136 -8.96 -2.77 -14.62
CA LYS A 136 -8.70 -2.39 -16.03
C LYS A 136 -8.82 -0.89 -16.34
N ALA A 137 -9.55 -0.14 -15.53
CA ALA A 137 -9.74 1.30 -15.70
C ALA A 137 -10.10 1.96 -14.38
N PHE A 138 -9.76 3.25 -14.26
CA PHE A 138 -10.10 4.08 -13.12
C PHE A 138 -11.61 4.11 -12.84
N GLU A 139 -12.39 4.19 -13.90
CA GLU A 139 -13.85 4.23 -13.86
C GLU A 139 -14.50 2.98 -13.27
N ASN A 140 -13.78 1.86 -13.27
CA ASN A 140 -14.24 0.60 -12.66
C ASN A 140 -13.93 0.46 -11.17
N CYS A 141 -13.17 1.42 -10.60
CA CYS A 141 -12.92 1.49 -9.16
C CYS A 141 -14.09 2.14 -8.43
N GLY A 142 -14.09 2.10 -7.10
CA GLY A 142 -15.05 2.76 -6.21
C GLY A 142 -14.41 3.91 -5.47
N ALA A 143 -15.22 4.92 -5.12
CA ALA A 143 -14.82 6.02 -4.23
C ALA A 143 -16.00 6.38 -3.33
N ASN A 144 -15.83 6.21 -2.03
CA ASN A 144 -16.90 6.40 -1.05
C ASN A 144 -16.43 7.28 0.10
N LEU A 145 -17.37 8.01 0.70
CA LEU A 145 -17.14 8.78 1.92
C LEU A 145 -17.93 8.15 3.06
N PHE A 146 -17.30 8.01 4.20
CA PHE A 146 -17.98 7.67 5.47
C PHE A 146 -17.99 8.92 6.36
N GLY A 147 -19.16 9.28 6.88
CA GLY A 147 -19.32 10.42 7.78
C GLY A 147 -19.56 11.76 7.09
N ASP A 148 -19.14 12.84 7.75
CA ASP A 148 -19.32 14.21 7.29
C ASP A 148 -17.97 14.93 7.21
N VAL A 149 -17.66 15.53 6.06
CA VAL A 149 -16.42 16.29 5.82
C VAL A 149 -16.24 17.51 6.71
N LYS A 150 -17.31 17.98 7.38
CA LYS A 150 -17.26 19.06 8.37
C LYS A 150 -16.93 18.56 9.78
N GLY A 151 -16.99 17.25 10.00
CA GLY A 151 -16.70 16.59 11.26
C GLY A 151 -15.79 15.38 11.03
N LYS A 152 -16.15 14.23 11.62
CA LYS A 152 -15.43 12.97 11.43
C LYS A 152 -15.80 12.35 10.09
N PHE A 153 -14.79 12.03 9.28
CA PHE A 153 -14.99 11.35 8.01
C PHE A 153 -13.83 10.39 7.69
N THR A 154 -14.08 9.47 6.78
CA THR A 154 -13.06 8.67 6.11
C THR A 154 -13.45 8.53 4.64
N TRP A 155 -12.63 9.04 3.75
CA TRP A 155 -12.75 8.80 2.32
C TRP A 155 -12.02 7.51 1.96
N VAL A 156 -12.65 6.64 1.15
CA VAL A 156 -12.13 5.33 0.78
C VAL A 156 -12.17 5.19 -0.74
N PHE A 157 -11.01 4.95 -1.33
CA PHE A 157 -10.88 4.49 -2.71
C PHE A 157 -10.66 2.99 -2.72
N SER A 158 -11.35 2.28 -3.61
CA SER A 158 -11.31 0.82 -3.68
C SER A 158 -11.28 0.33 -5.12
N GLY A 159 -10.47 -0.68 -5.37
CA GLY A 159 -10.33 -1.31 -6.68
C GLY A 159 -9.65 -2.66 -6.53
N HIS A 160 -9.43 -3.35 -7.66
CA HIS A 160 -8.64 -4.57 -7.62
C HIS A 160 -7.22 -4.25 -7.15
N HIS A 161 -6.77 -4.97 -6.13
CA HIS A 161 -5.49 -4.75 -5.44
C HIS A 161 -5.32 -3.35 -4.83
N LEU A 162 -6.41 -2.68 -4.44
CA LEU A 162 -6.27 -1.37 -3.81
C LEU A 162 -7.43 -1.03 -2.86
N THR A 163 -7.10 -0.71 -1.62
CA THR A 163 -7.89 0.10 -0.70
C THR A 163 -7.00 1.19 -0.16
N LEU A 164 -7.27 2.43 -0.54
CA LEU A 164 -6.60 3.65 -0.06
C LEU A 164 -7.58 4.49 0.74
N ARG A 165 -7.09 5.21 1.77
CA ARG A 165 -7.93 5.98 2.68
C ARG A 165 -7.36 7.35 2.97
N CYS A 166 -8.25 8.26 3.37
CA CYS A 166 -7.92 9.56 3.93
C CYS A 166 -9.02 9.96 4.90
N ASP A 167 -8.69 10.19 6.15
CA ASP A 167 -9.65 10.62 7.17
C ASP A 167 -9.45 12.09 7.60
N GLY A 168 -8.43 12.74 7.07
CA GLY A 168 -8.11 14.13 7.38
C GLY A 168 -7.78 14.35 8.85
N ASP A 169 -7.11 13.40 9.47
CA ASP A 169 -6.73 13.37 10.88
C ASP A 169 -7.93 13.55 11.84
N THR A 170 -9.13 13.18 11.39
CA THR A 170 -10.36 13.30 12.19
C THR A 170 -10.53 12.13 13.17
N GLU A 171 -9.73 11.09 13.07
CA GLU A 171 -9.68 9.98 14.02
C GLU A 171 -8.28 9.83 14.63
N ASP A 172 -8.01 10.58 15.71
CA ASP A 172 -6.71 10.53 16.41
C ASP A 172 -6.26 9.10 16.70
N GLY A 173 -5.01 8.83 16.39
CA GLY A 173 -4.36 7.56 16.64
C GLY A 173 -4.76 6.40 15.74
N VAL A 174 -5.47 6.65 14.62
CA VAL A 174 -5.73 5.66 13.57
C VAL A 174 -5.12 6.17 12.27
N ALA A 175 -4.01 5.59 11.85
CA ALA A 175 -3.35 6.02 10.63
C ALA A 175 -4.25 5.77 9.40
N PHE A 176 -4.28 6.73 8.47
CA PHE A 176 -5.11 6.71 7.25
C PHE A 176 -6.62 6.62 7.49
N GLY A 177 -7.10 6.55 8.73
CA GLY A 177 -8.50 6.29 9.07
C GLY A 177 -8.91 4.82 8.91
N GLY A 178 -7.97 3.88 8.92
CA GLY A 178 -8.22 2.44 8.93
C GLY A 178 -7.31 1.60 8.05
N PRO A 179 -7.61 0.30 7.87
CA PRO A 179 -6.75 -0.62 7.15
C PRO A 179 -6.55 -0.25 5.68
N LEU A 180 -5.34 -0.43 5.19
CA LEU A 180 -4.97 -0.33 3.78
C LEU A 180 -4.76 -1.71 3.17
N TYR A 181 -5.00 -1.79 1.86
CA TYR A 181 -4.68 -2.95 1.05
C TYR A 181 -4.10 -2.50 -0.28
N TYR A 182 -3.02 -3.14 -0.70
CA TYR A 182 -2.51 -2.98 -2.06
C TYR A 182 -1.88 -4.29 -2.55
N GLY A 183 -1.81 -4.45 -3.85
CA GLY A 183 -1.18 -5.58 -4.49
C GLY A 183 -0.80 -5.28 -5.92
N HIS A 184 -0.19 -6.22 -6.60
CA HIS A 184 0.12 -6.13 -8.04
C HIS A 184 0.57 -7.48 -8.58
N SER A 185 0.09 -7.84 -9.77
CA SER A 185 0.65 -8.90 -10.61
C SER A 185 1.83 -8.36 -11.44
N PRO A 186 2.85 -9.15 -11.75
CA PRO A 186 3.12 -10.56 -11.48
C PRO A 186 3.62 -10.86 -10.06
N ASN A 187 4.24 -12.04 -9.82
CA ASN A 187 4.73 -12.39 -8.49
C ASN A 187 5.77 -11.38 -7.97
N GLY A 188 5.89 -11.29 -6.63
CA GLY A 188 6.70 -10.27 -5.98
C GLY A 188 8.21 -10.41 -6.20
N TYR A 189 8.70 -11.60 -6.57
CA TYR A 189 10.10 -11.82 -6.91
C TYR A 189 10.45 -11.36 -8.34
N SER A 190 9.45 -11.05 -9.16
CA SER A 190 9.65 -10.52 -10.51
C SER A 190 10.02 -9.05 -10.48
N GLU A 191 11.05 -8.65 -11.22
CA GLU A 191 11.41 -7.23 -11.38
C GLU A 191 10.33 -6.41 -12.13
N ARG A 192 9.37 -7.09 -12.76
CA ARG A 192 8.20 -6.43 -13.36
C ARG A 192 7.13 -6.04 -12.34
N ASN A 193 7.19 -6.59 -11.11
CA ASN A 193 6.27 -6.19 -10.05
C ASN A 193 6.66 -4.81 -9.51
N LEU A 194 5.70 -3.89 -9.43
CA LEU A 194 5.92 -2.53 -8.96
C LEU A 194 6.41 -2.47 -7.50
N PHE A 195 6.14 -3.51 -6.72
CA PHE A 195 6.56 -3.64 -5.31
C PHE A 195 7.74 -4.60 -5.13
N ASN A 196 8.46 -4.97 -6.21
CA ASN A 196 9.63 -5.84 -6.11
C ASN A 196 10.73 -5.25 -5.21
N TYR A 197 10.85 -3.93 -5.12
CA TYR A 197 11.79 -3.28 -4.20
C TYR A 197 11.48 -3.64 -2.73
N GLN A 198 10.21 -3.73 -2.33
CA GLN A 198 9.83 -4.20 -0.98
C GLN A 198 10.22 -5.66 -0.76
N THR A 199 10.06 -6.51 -1.78
CA THR A 199 10.54 -7.90 -1.73
C THR A 199 12.05 -7.97 -1.56
N LYS A 200 12.82 -7.15 -2.28
CA LYS A 200 14.28 -7.07 -2.15
C LYS A 200 14.71 -6.62 -0.76
N SER A 201 14.06 -5.60 -0.20
CA SER A 201 14.33 -5.12 1.15
C SER A 201 14.00 -6.19 2.21
N ALA A 202 12.88 -6.89 2.07
CA ALA A 202 12.50 -7.99 2.95
C ALA A 202 13.43 -9.20 2.83
N LEU A 203 13.94 -9.51 1.62
CA LEU A 203 14.98 -10.53 1.42
C LEU A 203 16.27 -10.16 2.14
N ALA A 204 16.70 -8.89 2.08
CA ALA A 204 17.88 -8.44 2.79
C ALA A 204 17.76 -8.66 4.32
N VAL A 205 16.57 -8.42 4.89
CA VAL A 205 16.30 -8.78 6.29
C VAL A 205 16.46 -10.28 6.51
N PHE A 206 15.78 -11.10 5.70
CA PHE A 206 15.84 -12.56 5.82
C PHE A 206 17.28 -13.09 5.71
N ASP A 207 18.06 -12.56 4.77
CA ASP A 207 19.45 -12.98 4.54
C ASP A 207 20.40 -12.56 5.68
N SER A 208 20.06 -11.50 6.42
CA SER A 208 20.82 -11.05 7.60
C SER A 208 20.60 -11.89 8.86
N LEU A 209 19.56 -12.77 8.87
CA LEU A 209 19.26 -13.63 10.01
C LEU A 209 20.23 -14.81 10.13
N SER A 210 20.56 -15.21 11.37
CA SER A 210 21.27 -16.46 11.62
C SER A 210 20.42 -17.67 11.21
N LYS A 211 21.06 -18.85 11.11
CA LYS A 211 20.32 -20.08 10.81
C LYS A 211 19.23 -20.34 11.85
N GLU A 212 19.56 -20.19 13.12
CA GLU A 212 18.63 -20.39 14.24
C GLU A 212 17.45 -19.42 14.18
N GLN A 213 17.72 -18.16 13.85
CA GLN A 213 16.68 -17.15 13.65
C GLN A 213 15.80 -17.48 12.46
N ARG A 214 16.34 -17.94 11.33
CA ARG A 214 15.55 -18.39 10.17
C ARG A 214 14.68 -19.58 10.54
N ASP A 215 15.22 -20.56 11.26
CA ASP A 215 14.47 -21.74 11.72
C ASP A 215 13.32 -21.32 12.66
N GLN A 216 13.52 -20.28 13.48
CA GLN A 216 12.47 -19.71 14.34
C GLN A 216 11.45 -18.89 13.54
N ALA A 217 11.88 -18.20 12.48
CA ALA A 217 11.05 -17.28 11.69
C ALA A 217 10.19 -18.00 10.64
N VAL A 218 10.53 -19.20 10.21
CA VAL A 218 9.88 -19.93 9.11
C VAL A 218 9.28 -21.26 9.58
N PRO A 219 8.37 -21.26 10.55
CA PRO A 219 7.88 -22.54 11.04
C PRO A 219 6.56 -23.02 10.41
N PHE A 220 5.83 -22.26 9.60
CA PHE A 220 4.39 -22.49 9.52
C PHE A 220 3.80 -22.35 8.13
N GLU A 221 2.57 -22.88 7.99
CA GLU A 221 1.69 -22.64 6.87
C GLU A 221 1.40 -21.13 6.75
N ASP A 222 1.24 -20.66 5.51
CA ASP A 222 0.90 -19.25 5.26
C ASP A 222 -0.34 -18.86 6.07
N PRO A 223 -0.35 -17.69 6.72
CA PRO A 223 -1.51 -17.24 7.46
C PRO A 223 -2.67 -17.03 6.49
N ALA A 224 -3.89 -17.32 6.95
CA ALA A 224 -5.08 -16.99 6.18
C ALA A 224 -5.08 -15.47 5.89
N GLU A 225 -5.26 -15.11 4.64
CA GLU A 225 -5.50 -13.72 4.27
C GLU A 225 -6.97 -13.39 4.57
N GLY A 226 -7.24 -12.15 4.97
CA GLY A 226 -8.60 -11.72 5.29
C GLY A 226 -8.59 -10.66 6.40
N LEU A 227 -9.77 -10.17 6.76
CA LEU A 227 -9.93 -9.13 7.79
C LEU A 227 -9.33 -9.55 9.15
N GLU A 228 -9.39 -10.84 9.47
CA GLU A 228 -8.82 -11.37 10.70
C GLU A 228 -7.30 -11.25 10.74
N SER A 229 -6.64 -11.29 9.59
CA SER A 229 -5.18 -11.23 9.50
C SER A 229 -4.61 -9.85 9.82
N VAL A 230 -5.44 -8.80 9.80
CA VAL A 230 -5.05 -7.41 10.13
C VAL A 230 -5.60 -6.93 11.46
N LYS A 231 -6.22 -7.81 12.25
CA LYS A 231 -6.58 -7.50 13.63
C LYS A 231 -5.34 -7.44 14.51
N PHE A 232 -5.34 -6.47 15.41
CA PHE A 232 -4.29 -6.38 16.43
C PHE A 232 -4.42 -7.53 17.42
N ARG A 233 -3.28 -8.05 17.86
CA ARG A 233 -3.23 -8.98 18.99
C ARG A 233 -3.39 -8.21 20.29
N CYS A 234 -3.93 -8.87 21.31
CA CYS A 234 -3.89 -8.32 22.66
C CYS A 234 -2.43 -8.12 23.10
N THR A 235 -2.15 -7.00 23.75
CA THR A 235 -0.81 -6.70 24.29
C THR A 235 -0.32 -7.72 25.32
N CYS A 236 -1.23 -8.50 25.90
CA CYS A 236 -0.91 -9.61 26.84
C CYS A 236 -0.49 -10.90 26.14
N ASP A 237 -0.71 -11.02 24.82
CA ASP A 237 -0.32 -12.21 24.07
C ASP A 237 1.16 -12.15 23.70
N SER A 238 1.84 -13.29 23.73
CA SER A 238 3.18 -13.40 23.19
C SER A 238 3.13 -13.23 21.67
N MET A 239 3.90 -12.28 21.15
CA MET A 239 4.05 -12.11 19.72
C MET A 239 4.83 -13.29 19.14
N PRO A 240 4.33 -13.97 18.09
CA PRO A 240 5.05 -15.08 17.46
C PRO A 240 6.24 -14.58 16.62
N GLY A 241 7.16 -15.49 16.31
CA GLY A 241 8.31 -15.21 15.46
C GLY A 241 9.49 -14.62 16.18
N ILE A 242 10.27 -13.77 15.54
CA ILE A 242 11.47 -13.16 16.07
C ILE A 242 11.14 -11.76 16.60
N PRO A 243 11.28 -11.49 17.92
CA PRO A 243 11.19 -10.14 18.45
C PRO A 243 12.26 -9.23 17.82
N PHE A 244 11.89 -8.00 17.46
CA PHE A 244 12.82 -7.02 16.92
C PHE A 244 14.02 -6.79 17.85
N GLN A 245 13.81 -6.84 19.17
CA GLN A 245 14.87 -6.69 20.16
C GLN A 245 16.01 -7.73 20.02
N GLN A 246 15.71 -8.94 19.52
CA GLN A 246 16.68 -10.04 19.34
C GLN A 246 17.49 -9.91 18.04
N LEU A 247 17.17 -8.94 17.20
CA LEU A 247 17.89 -8.71 15.95
C LEU A 247 19.24 -8.03 16.21
N SER A 248 20.21 -8.32 15.34
CA SER A 248 21.46 -7.56 15.27
C SER A 248 21.18 -6.08 14.90
N LYS A 249 22.13 -5.21 15.19
CA LYS A 249 22.04 -3.80 14.79
C LYS A 249 21.84 -3.64 13.28
N GLU A 250 22.50 -4.48 12.47
CA GLU A 250 22.37 -4.50 11.03
C GLU A 250 20.96 -4.94 10.61
N SER A 251 20.47 -6.05 11.12
CA SER A 251 19.10 -6.54 10.82
C SER A 251 18.03 -5.54 11.23
N LYS A 252 18.18 -4.87 12.39
CA LYS A 252 17.29 -3.79 12.83
C LYS A 252 17.22 -2.65 11.80
N ALA A 253 18.37 -2.19 11.30
CA ALA A 253 18.43 -1.13 10.29
C ALA A 253 17.77 -1.57 8.95
N LEU A 254 17.87 -2.85 8.58
CA LEU A 254 17.19 -3.39 7.41
C LEU A 254 15.67 -3.41 7.60
N VAL A 255 15.16 -3.81 8.76
CA VAL A 255 13.71 -3.75 9.07
C VAL A 255 13.20 -2.31 9.02
N GLU A 256 13.94 -1.34 9.56
CA GLU A 256 13.57 0.07 9.44
C GLU A 256 13.56 0.55 7.98
N THR A 257 14.43 0.02 7.12
CA THR A 257 14.41 0.29 5.69
C THR A 257 13.12 -0.24 5.05
N VAL A 258 12.72 -1.46 5.38
CA VAL A 258 11.45 -2.03 4.92
C VAL A 258 10.27 -1.18 5.35
N MET A 259 10.27 -0.66 6.58
CA MET A 259 9.20 0.23 7.06
C MET A 259 9.12 1.52 6.23
N ARG A 260 10.26 2.09 5.84
CA ARG A 260 10.30 3.26 4.93
C ARG A 260 9.79 2.91 3.53
N ASP A 261 10.18 1.75 3.01
CA ASP A 261 9.75 1.26 1.70
C ASP A 261 8.23 1.01 1.67
N LEU A 262 7.67 0.46 2.75
CA LEU A 262 6.24 0.28 2.92
C LEU A 262 5.45 1.60 2.83
N LEU A 263 5.99 2.66 3.41
CA LEU A 263 5.36 3.97 3.46
C LEU A 263 5.68 4.85 2.23
N SER A 264 6.64 4.44 1.40
CA SER A 264 7.13 5.24 0.28
C SER A 264 6.10 5.62 -0.78
N PRO A 265 5.00 4.85 -1.04
CA PRO A 265 3.96 5.26 -1.97
C PRO A 265 3.11 6.44 -1.48
N TYR A 266 3.07 6.68 -0.18
CA TYR A 266 2.15 7.64 0.46
C TYR A 266 2.83 8.99 0.70
N ARG A 267 2.03 10.07 0.77
CA ARG A 267 2.56 11.40 1.06
C ARG A 267 3.27 11.42 2.43
N LYS A 268 4.24 12.32 2.54
CA LYS A 268 5.10 12.40 3.73
C LYS A 268 4.31 12.60 5.04
N GLY A 269 3.23 13.38 5.01
CA GLY A 269 2.41 13.62 6.21
C GLY A 269 1.84 12.34 6.80
N ASP A 270 1.25 11.49 5.96
CA ASP A 270 0.68 10.20 6.39
C ASP A 270 1.79 9.23 6.87
N ALA A 271 2.95 9.23 6.20
CA ALA A 271 4.08 8.42 6.64
C ALA A 271 4.63 8.88 8.01
N ASP A 272 4.70 10.19 8.25
CA ASP A 272 5.12 10.73 9.54
C ASP A 272 4.10 10.40 10.65
N GLU A 273 2.80 10.44 10.36
CA GLU A 273 1.75 10.03 11.30
C GLU A 273 1.90 8.56 11.70
N VAL A 274 2.09 7.67 10.72
CA VAL A 274 2.34 6.23 10.99
C VAL A 274 3.48 6.05 11.97
N LEU A 275 4.61 6.71 11.77
CA LEU A 275 5.77 6.61 12.65
C LEU A 275 5.48 7.14 14.07
N GLN A 276 4.62 8.17 14.20
CA GLN A 276 4.18 8.68 15.49
C GLN A 276 3.25 7.68 16.21
N VAL A 277 2.32 7.07 15.49
CA VAL A 277 1.43 6.04 16.05
C VAL A 277 2.23 4.84 16.53
N ILE A 278 3.18 4.34 15.72
CA ILE A 278 4.07 3.24 16.10
C ILE A 278 4.88 3.60 17.36
N LYS A 279 5.40 4.82 17.45
CA LYS A 279 6.15 5.28 18.64
C LYS A 279 5.29 5.31 19.89
N LYS A 280 4.02 5.72 19.80
CA LYS A 280 3.07 5.74 20.93
C LYS A 280 2.76 4.33 21.46
N THR A 281 2.86 3.30 20.61
CA THR A 281 2.57 1.90 20.96
C THR A 281 3.80 1.06 21.33
N GLY A 282 4.92 1.71 21.65
CA GLY A 282 6.15 1.03 22.09
C GLY A 282 7.27 0.99 21.05
N GLY A 283 7.04 1.54 19.86
CA GLY A 283 8.04 1.63 18.80
C GLY A 283 8.37 0.29 18.16
N MET A 284 9.44 0.29 17.37
CA MET A 284 9.94 -0.93 16.72
C MET A 284 10.34 -2.03 17.71
N GLU A 285 10.80 -1.67 18.91
CA GLU A 285 11.22 -2.61 19.93
C GLU A 285 10.06 -3.51 20.44
N ALA A 286 8.81 -3.08 20.26
CA ALA A 286 7.63 -3.87 20.62
C ALA A 286 7.15 -4.79 19.48
N MET A 287 7.83 -4.80 18.35
CA MET A 287 7.44 -5.60 17.17
C MET A 287 8.10 -6.97 17.15
N SER A 288 7.45 -7.88 16.42
CA SER A 288 7.95 -9.21 16.09
C SER A 288 7.71 -9.48 14.60
N MET A 289 8.53 -10.34 14.01
CA MET A 289 8.42 -10.69 12.60
C MET A 289 8.40 -12.19 12.36
N MET A 290 7.67 -12.61 11.33
CA MET A 290 7.59 -13.99 10.86
C MET A 290 7.70 -14.02 9.35
N PHE A 291 8.38 -15.05 8.84
CA PHE A 291 8.36 -15.44 7.43
C PHE A 291 7.63 -16.76 7.31
N TYR A 292 6.93 -16.96 6.21
CA TYR A 292 6.22 -18.20 5.92
C TYR A 292 6.67 -18.71 4.56
N LYS A 293 6.70 -20.02 4.40
CA LYS A 293 7.11 -20.63 3.14
C LYS A 293 6.02 -21.54 2.59
N ASP A 294 5.50 -21.19 1.42
CA ASP A 294 4.61 -22.08 0.67
C ASP A 294 5.38 -23.34 0.25
N LYS A 295 4.74 -24.51 0.37
CA LYS A 295 5.29 -25.82 0.00
C LYS A 295 5.77 -25.87 -1.45
N ASP A 296 5.19 -25.07 -2.34
CA ASP A 296 5.49 -25.01 -3.75
C ASP A 296 6.43 -23.85 -4.14
N ALA A 297 6.95 -23.09 -3.17
CA ALA A 297 7.94 -22.05 -3.43
C ALA A 297 9.23 -22.68 -3.98
N LYS A 298 9.79 -22.06 -5.03
CA LYS A 298 11.07 -22.48 -5.64
C LYS A 298 12.21 -22.38 -4.62
N ALA A 299 13.30 -23.12 -4.82
CA ALA A 299 14.47 -23.04 -3.94
C ALA A 299 15.07 -21.62 -3.85
N SER A 300 14.95 -20.83 -4.93
CA SER A 300 15.35 -19.41 -4.97
C SER A 300 14.35 -18.46 -4.30
N GLN A 301 13.24 -18.95 -3.75
CA GLN A 301 12.18 -18.19 -3.09
C GLN A 301 12.11 -18.68 -1.64
N PRO A 302 12.90 -18.09 -0.73
CA PRO A 302 13.08 -18.64 0.62
C PRO A 302 11.80 -18.50 1.48
N TRP A 303 10.90 -17.59 1.13
CA TRP A 303 9.62 -17.37 1.77
C TRP A 303 8.57 -16.89 0.76
N SER A 304 7.29 -17.03 1.10
CA SER A 304 6.13 -16.61 0.28
C SER A 304 5.38 -15.44 0.89
N PHE A 305 5.51 -15.28 2.20
CA PHE A 305 4.78 -14.32 2.99
C PHE A 305 5.64 -13.81 4.17
N TRP A 306 5.60 -12.53 4.44
CA TRP A 306 6.20 -11.92 5.61
C TRP A 306 5.15 -11.19 6.44
N ARG A 307 5.19 -11.36 7.75
CA ARG A 307 4.38 -10.64 8.72
C ARG A 307 5.28 -9.88 9.67
N LEU A 308 4.99 -8.60 9.85
CA LEU A 308 5.56 -7.75 10.89
C LEU A 308 4.41 -7.21 11.72
N GLU A 309 4.43 -7.45 13.03
CA GLU A 309 3.35 -7.03 13.91
C GLU A 309 3.86 -6.57 15.26
N GLY A 310 3.09 -5.70 15.91
CA GLY A 310 3.32 -5.19 17.24
C GLY A 310 2.04 -4.59 17.80
N PRO A 311 2.07 -4.06 19.02
CA PRO A 311 0.94 -3.33 19.57
C PRO A 311 0.57 -2.19 18.63
N GLY A 312 -0.63 -2.23 18.06
CA GLY A 312 -1.10 -1.20 17.13
C GLY A 312 -0.49 -1.18 15.74
N PHE A 313 0.23 -2.22 15.34
CA PHE A 313 0.77 -2.35 14.00
C PHE A 313 0.67 -3.78 13.48
N VAL A 314 0.12 -3.95 12.28
CA VAL A 314 0.13 -5.21 11.53
C VAL A 314 0.43 -4.92 10.08
N TRP A 315 1.45 -5.58 9.53
CA TRP A 315 1.73 -5.59 8.11
C TRP A 315 1.92 -7.03 7.63
N ASN A 316 1.12 -7.42 6.66
CA ASN A 316 1.20 -8.69 5.96
C ASN A 316 1.66 -8.42 4.52
N PHE A 317 2.72 -9.09 4.09
CA PHE A 317 3.28 -8.95 2.75
C PHE A 317 3.45 -10.31 2.10
N ARG A 318 2.47 -10.69 1.28
CA ARG A 318 2.55 -11.88 0.45
C ARG A 318 3.22 -11.54 -0.87
N VAL A 319 4.11 -12.40 -1.35
CA VAL A 319 4.82 -12.22 -2.64
C VAL A 319 4.46 -13.28 -3.67
N LEU A 320 3.84 -14.40 -3.28
CA LEU A 320 3.42 -15.50 -4.14
C LEU A 320 1.92 -15.82 -3.96
N PRO A 321 1.16 -16.11 -5.04
CA PRO A 321 1.56 -16.08 -6.46
C PRO A 321 1.83 -14.69 -7.01
N HIS A 322 1.35 -13.64 -6.37
CA HIS A 322 1.63 -12.22 -6.63
C HIS A 322 1.48 -11.40 -5.35
N VAL A 323 1.86 -10.12 -5.41
CA VAL A 323 1.88 -9.27 -4.22
C VAL A 323 0.48 -8.95 -3.73
N HIS A 324 0.22 -9.28 -2.45
CA HIS A 324 -0.85 -8.72 -1.64
C HIS A 324 -0.27 -8.15 -0.35
N THR A 325 -0.65 -6.94 -0.02
CA THR A 325 -0.18 -6.27 1.18
C THR A 325 -1.36 -5.73 1.96
N TYR A 326 -1.37 -6.04 3.24
CA TYR A 326 -2.39 -5.59 4.19
C TYR A 326 -1.70 -4.84 5.32
N VAL A 327 -2.19 -3.65 5.63
CA VAL A 327 -1.61 -2.78 6.66
C VAL A 327 -2.72 -2.27 7.56
N ASN A 328 -2.55 -2.39 8.86
CA ASN A 328 -3.41 -1.75 9.85
C ASN A 328 -2.55 -1.12 10.96
N ILE A 329 -2.83 0.14 11.29
CA ILE A 329 -2.01 0.90 12.21
C ILE A 329 -2.92 1.77 13.08
N SER A 330 -2.87 1.54 14.40
CA SER A 330 -3.66 2.29 15.37
C SER A 330 -3.04 2.26 16.76
N SER A 331 -3.12 3.35 17.49
CA SER A 331 -2.83 3.37 18.94
C SER A 331 -4.03 3.00 19.81
N LYS A 332 -5.18 2.73 19.19
CA LYS A 332 -6.41 2.28 19.86
C LYS A 332 -6.49 0.75 19.80
N VAL A 333 -5.72 0.07 20.62
CA VAL A 333 -5.61 -1.39 20.73
C VAL A 333 -6.10 -1.88 22.08
#